data_4e8a8cf42b06728dcec01293e97148cd
#
_entry.id   4e8a8cf42b06728dcec01293e97148cd
#
_cell.length_a   1.000
_cell.length_b   1.000
_cell.length_c   1.000
_cell.angle_alpha   90.00
_cell.angle_beta   90.00
_cell.angle_gamma   90.00
#
_symmetry.space_group_name_H-M   'P 1'
#
loop_
_entity.id
_entity.type
_entity.pdbx_description
1 polymer ?
#
loop_
_entity_poly.entity_id
_entity_poly.type
_entity_poly.pdbx_seq_one_letter_code
_entity_poly.pdbx_strand_id
1 'polypeptide(L)'
;MKYNPSINIEYGIDKDFHYIVTPNAQAVTGELVSNFHSGIHSFSIIGTYGTGKSSYLMALERDLMEGSNYLIQNSTVFGENFGGFECLNILGDYSTLSNLLADKLHSDRSDDTKNIFTALSEYYAKVKKANKFLFIVVDEFGKVLEHAAKNNPERELYFLQKLAEFVNVPSRNIILLTTLHQNFGAYAGKLTDSQRNEWLKVKGRYKELVFSEPVEQLLYLAAEQISNTNLRYDSAAMVEILALAKRTKFISPQLDGKTIKKLFPLDAFSAMCMTKAIQRYGQNERTLFSFLMSKGANSFSEFVPQENETYNLAMVYDYLVYNFYSFLSEANADSMNWTSMRVAIERVESGVIHAAYILTP
;
A
#
# COMPACT_ATOMS: atom_id res chain seq x y z
N MET A 1 16.24 -13.59 -1.37
CA MET A 1 14.90 -13.14 -1.80
C MET A 1 15.07 -12.02 -2.82
N LYS A 2 14.46 -12.09 -4.00
CA LYS A 2 14.50 -10.97 -4.95
C LYS A 2 13.34 -10.03 -4.58
N TYR A 3 13.66 -8.81 -4.17
CA TYR A 3 12.68 -7.76 -4.01
C TYR A 3 12.24 -7.27 -5.38
N ASN A 4 10.93 -7.26 -5.63
CA ASN A 4 10.35 -6.60 -6.79
C ASN A 4 9.75 -5.27 -6.32
N PRO A 5 10.35 -4.12 -6.65
CA PRO A 5 9.92 -2.81 -6.17
C PRO A 5 8.55 -2.38 -6.73
N SER A 6 8.12 -2.98 -7.82
CA SER A 6 6.87 -2.66 -8.50
C SER A 6 6.10 -3.95 -8.77
N ILE A 7 5.15 -4.23 -7.90
CA ILE A 7 4.22 -5.35 -8.09
C ILE A 7 3.08 -4.85 -8.98
N ASN A 8 2.98 -5.46 -10.16
CA ASN A 8 1.87 -5.22 -11.08
C ASN A 8 0.98 -6.45 -11.11
N ILE A 9 -0.25 -6.31 -10.66
CA ILE A 9 -1.23 -7.41 -10.59
C ILE A 9 -1.60 -7.99 -11.97
N GLU A 10 -1.31 -7.28 -13.08
CA GLU A 10 -1.63 -7.75 -14.43
C GLU A 10 -0.62 -8.74 -15.00
N TYR A 11 0.63 -8.70 -14.58
CA TYR A 11 1.68 -9.58 -15.13
C TYR A 11 1.72 -10.97 -14.49
N GLY A 12 0.78 -11.24 -13.59
CA GLY A 12 0.69 -12.53 -12.91
C GLY A 12 1.66 -12.63 -11.73
N ILE A 13 1.55 -13.75 -11.05
CA ILE A 13 2.23 -13.98 -9.78
C ILE A 13 3.62 -14.53 -10.04
N ASP A 14 4.66 -13.86 -9.56
CA ASP A 14 6.03 -14.37 -9.56
C ASP A 14 6.07 -15.66 -8.70
N LYS A 15 6.72 -16.73 -9.19
CA LYS A 15 6.85 -18.01 -8.47
C LYS A 15 7.56 -17.84 -7.12
N ASP A 16 8.42 -16.84 -7.02
CA ASP A 16 9.19 -16.54 -5.80
C ASP A 16 8.50 -15.53 -4.85
N PHE A 17 7.23 -15.20 -5.11
CA PHE A 17 6.48 -14.27 -4.26
C PHE A 17 6.33 -14.84 -2.85
N HIS A 18 6.75 -14.09 -1.88
CA HIS A 18 6.56 -14.39 -0.46
C HIS A 18 5.93 -13.20 0.23
N TYR A 19 4.82 -13.44 0.92
CA TYR A 19 4.10 -12.40 1.65
C TYR A 19 4.26 -12.57 3.16
N ILE A 20 4.69 -11.51 3.84
CA ILE A 20 4.75 -11.49 5.30
C ILE A 20 3.42 -10.95 5.80
N VAL A 21 2.66 -11.82 6.43
CA VAL A 21 1.33 -11.50 6.95
C VAL A 21 1.43 -10.59 8.17
N THR A 22 0.83 -9.42 8.07
CA THR A 22 0.79 -8.46 9.18
C THR A 22 -0.55 -8.57 9.94
N PRO A 23 -0.60 -8.18 11.22
CA PRO A 23 -1.86 -8.12 11.95
C PRO A 23 -2.91 -7.22 11.29
N ASN A 24 -2.47 -6.11 10.67
CA ASN A 24 -3.36 -5.24 9.93
C ASN A 24 -3.93 -5.92 8.68
N ALA A 25 -3.10 -6.63 7.91
CA ALA A 25 -3.56 -7.38 6.75
C ALA A 25 -4.60 -8.45 7.15
N GLN A 26 -4.38 -9.16 8.25
CA GLN A 26 -5.36 -10.10 8.81
C GLN A 26 -6.65 -9.43 9.23
N ALA A 27 -6.57 -8.27 9.91
CA ALA A 27 -7.75 -7.51 10.34
C ALA A 27 -8.57 -7.02 9.14
N VAL A 28 -7.91 -6.49 8.11
CA VAL A 28 -8.56 -6.06 6.85
C VAL A 28 -9.24 -7.23 6.15
N THR A 29 -8.59 -8.39 6.10
CA THR A 29 -9.20 -9.61 5.53
C THR A 29 -10.41 -10.07 6.35
N GLY A 30 -10.30 -10.06 7.67
CA GLY A 30 -11.42 -10.38 8.56
C GLY A 30 -12.61 -9.41 8.39
N GLU A 31 -12.32 -8.11 8.23
CA GLU A 31 -13.34 -7.10 7.98
C GLU A 31 -14.00 -7.27 6.60
N LEU A 32 -13.21 -7.60 5.56
CA LEU A 32 -13.71 -7.91 4.22
C LEU A 32 -14.68 -9.09 4.26
N VAL A 33 -14.28 -10.21 4.86
CA VAL A 33 -15.11 -11.41 4.97
C VAL A 33 -16.37 -11.15 5.77
N SER A 34 -16.29 -10.47 6.91
CA SER A 34 -17.43 -10.15 7.76
C SER A 34 -18.45 -9.25 7.05
N ASN A 35 -17.98 -8.22 6.34
CA ASN A 35 -18.87 -7.34 5.58
C ASN A 35 -19.46 -8.05 4.35
N PHE A 36 -18.73 -8.95 3.71
CA PHE A 36 -19.28 -9.78 2.64
C PHE A 36 -20.48 -10.61 3.12
N HIS A 37 -20.37 -11.27 4.28
CA HIS A 37 -21.49 -12.00 4.89
C HIS A 37 -22.65 -11.10 5.29
N SER A 38 -22.40 -9.80 5.46
CA SER A 38 -23.44 -8.79 5.71
C SER A 38 -24.07 -8.24 4.41
N GLY A 39 -23.71 -8.79 3.25
CA GLY A 39 -24.26 -8.44 1.93
C GLY A 39 -23.54 -7.27 1.23
N ILE A 40 -22.36 -6.89 1.69
CA ILE A 40 -21.51 -5.87 1.03
C ILE A 40 -20.50 -6.59 0.14
N HIS A 41 -20.53 -6.29 -1.16
CA HIS A 41 -19.68 -6.95 -2.15
C HIS A 41 -18.72 -5.97 -2.86
N SER A 42 -18.78 -4.68 -2.57
CA SER A 42 -17.91 -3.64 -3.15
C SER A 42 -17.10 -2.94 -2.06
N PHE A 43 -15.77 -2.99 -2.22
CA PHE A 43 -14.80 -2.54 -1.23
C PHE A 43 -13.75 -1.62 -1.83
N SER A 44 -13.30 -0.66 -1.05
CA SER A 44 -12.15 0.19 -1.36
C SER A 44 -11.09 0.07 -0.27
N ILE A 45 -9.95 -0.50 -0.59
CA ILE A 45 -8.79 -0.62 0.30
C ILE A 45 -8.01 0.69 0.24
N ILE A 46 -7.98 1.42 1.34
CA ILE A 46 -7.38 2.75 1.43
C ILE A 46 -6.08 2.68 2.23
N GLY A 47 -5.00 3.16 1.65
CA GLY A 47 -3.71 3.25 2.33
C GLY A 47 -2.73 4.06 1.50
N THR A 48 -1.81 4.77 2.13
CA THR A 48 -0.79 5.58 1.45
C THR A 48 0.06 4.74 0.48
N TYR A 49 0.81 5.40 -0.38
CA TYR A 49 1.75 4.70 -1.26
C TYR A 49 2.77 3.89 -0.45
N GLY A 50 3.18 2.75 -0.98
CA GLY A 50 4.19 1.89 -0.35
C GLY A 50 3.73 1.10 0.88
N THR A 51 2.45 1.14 1.26
CA THR A 51 1.92 0.34 2.39
C THR A 51 1.72 -1.14 2.08
N GLY A 52 1.95 -1.59 0.85
CA GLY A 52 1.82 -3.00 0.48
C GLY A 52 0.43 -3.43 0.00
N LYS A 53 -0.45 -2.51 -0.42
CA LYS A 53 -1.80 -2.85 -0.92
C LYS A 53 -1.77 -3.84 -2.09
N SER A 54 -0.93 -3.59 -3.10
CA SER A 54 -0.81 -4.50 -4.25
C SER A 54 -0.25 -5.88 -3.85
N SER A 55 0.71 -5.90 -2.90
CA SER A 55 1.21 -7.16 -2.32
C SER A 55 0.12 -7.92 -1.56
N TYR A 56 -0.74 -7.19 -0.82
CA TYR A 56 -1.91 -7.76 -0.14
C TYR A 56 -2.90 -8.36 -1.14
N LEU A 57 -3.21 -7.65 -2.24
CA LEU A 57 -4.10 -8.17 -3.29
C LEU A 57 -3.53 -9.45 -3.91
N MET A 58 -2.22 -9.48 -4.20
CA MET A 58 -1.56 -10.70 -4.72
C MET A 58 -1.57 -11.85 -3.72
N ALA A 59 -1.35 -11.58 -2.44
CA ALA A 59 -1.42 -12.62 -1.41
C ALA A 59 -2.84 -13.20 -1.31
N LEU A 60 -3.86 -12.33 -1.35
CA LEU A 60 -5.26 -12.73 -1.36
C LEU A 60 -5.59 -13.56 -2.61
N GLU A 61 -5.15 -13.13 -3.79
CA GLU A 61 -5.33 -13.88 -5.04
C GLU A 61 -4.68 -15.26 -4.99
N ARG A 62 -3.45 -15.37 -4.45
CA ARG A 62 -2.80 -16.67 -4.25
C ARG A 62 -3.55 -17.58 -3.31
N ASP A 63 -4.07 -17.05 -2.22
CA ASP A 63 -4.86 -17.85 -1.30
C ASP A 63 -6.10 -18.43 -2.00
N LEU A 64 -6.77 -17.61 -2.81
CA LEU A 64 -7.99 -18.01 -3.53
C LEU A 64 -7.70 -18.97 -4.69
N MET A 65 -6.63 -18.73 -5.46
CA MET A 65 -6.34 -19.48 -6.69
C MET A 65 -5.47 -20.71 -6.44
N GLU A 66 -4.53 -20.64 -5.50
CA GLU A 66 -3.49 -21.65 -5.26
C GLU A 66 -3.57 -22.30 -3.87
N GLY A 67 -4.36 -21.73 -2.95
CA GLY A 67 -4.46 -22.21 -1.56
C GLY A 67 -3.18 -21.97 -0.75
N SER A 68 -2.51 -20.84 -0.96
CA SER A 68 -1.23 -20.51 -0.30
C SER A 68 -1.35 -20.25 1.20
N ASN A 69 -2.55 -19.98 1.71
CA ASN A 69 -2.87 -19.79 3.13
C ASN A 69 -2.13 -18.64 3.82
N TYR A 70 -1.88 -17.55 3.13
CA TYR A 70 -1.33 -16.32 3.75
C TYR A 70 -2.36 -15.63 4.65
N LEU A 71 -3.50 -15.24 4.08
CA LEU A 71 -4.55 -14.43 4.70
C LEU A 71 -5.81 -15.25 4.97
N ILE A 72 -6.11 -16.20 4.10
CA ILE A 72 -7.29 -17.05 4.13
C ILE A 72 -6.86 -18.50 4.24
N GLN A 73 -7.11 -19.11 5.39
CA GLN A 73 -6.77 -20.52 5.63
C GLN A 73 -7.77 -21.49 5.01
N ASN A 74 -9.00 -21.04 4.77
CA ASN A 74 -10.04 -21.85 4.18
C ASN A 74 -10.84 -21.02 3.18
N SER A 75 -10.77 -21.37 1.91
CA SER A 75 -11.48 -20.70 0.82
C SER A 75 -13.00 -20.72 0.95
N THR A 76 -13.54 -21.61 1.80
CA THR A 76 -14.99 -21.69 2.09
C THR A 76 -15.53 -20.48 2.85
N VAL A 77 -14.66 -19.55 3.30
CA VAL A 77 -15.10 -18.30 3.96
C VAL A 77 -16.03 -17.43 3.10
N PHE A 78 -16.02 -17.60 1.77
CA PHE A 78 -16.94 -16.91 0.86
C PHE A 78 -18.14 -17.77 0.45
N GLY A 79 -18.22 -19.02 0.91
CA GLY A 79 -19.30 -19.98 0.65
C GLY A 79 -18.78 -21.39 0.38
N GLU A 80 -19.56 -22.38 0.75
CA GLU A 80 -19.14 -23.79 0.72
C GLU A 80 -19.27 -24.47 -0.67
N ASN A 81 -19.90 -23.80 -1.64
CA ASN A 81 -20.37 -24.44 -2.87
C ASN A 81 -19.62 -24.03 -4.15
N PHE A 82 -18.39 -23.53 -4.03
CA PHE A 82 -17.62 -23.14 -5.20
C PHE A 82 -16.53 -24.16 -5.53
N GLY A 83 -16.39 -24.48 -6.82
CA GLY A 83 -15.29 -25.29 -7.35
C GLY A 83 -13.98 -24.53 -7.52
N GLY A 84 -13.95 -23.23 -7.18
CA GLY A 84 -12.77 -22.36 -7.26
C GLY A 84 -13.12 -20.90 -7.41
N PHE A 85 -12.12 -20.12 -7.74
CA PHE A 85 -12.20 -18.67 -7.89
C PHE A 85 -11.76 -18.25 -9.29
N GLU A 86 -12.19 -17.07 -9.70
CA GLU A 86 -11.76 -16.41 -10.92
C GLU A 86 -11.42 -14.96 -10.56
N CYS A 87 -10.22 -14.47 -10.92
CA CYS A 87 -9.79 -13.11 -10.69
C CYS A 87 -9.74 -12.33 -12.00
N LEU A 88 -10.46 -11.21 -12.06
CA LEU A 88 -10.42 -10.24 -13.15
C LEU A 88 -9.61 -9.04 -12.69
N ASN A 89 -8.30 -9.04 -12.99
CA ASN A 89 -7.36 -8.00 -12.56
C ASN A 89 -7.30 -6.85 -13.56
N ILE A 90 -7.47 -5.63 -13.05
CA ILE A 90 -7.44 -4.37 -13.79
C ILE A 90 -6.45 -3.46 -13.09
N LEU A 91 -5.46 -2.96 -13.83
CA LEU A 91 -4.59 -1.87 -13.37
C LEU A 91 -5.25 -0.54 -13.73
N GLY A 92 -5.54 0.28 -12.74
CA GLY A 92 -6.07 1.63 -12.95
C GLY A 92 -5.06 2.51 -13.68
N ASP A 93 -5.55 3.21 -14.69
CA ASP A 93 -4.80 4.19 -15.44
C ASP A 93 -5.60 5.49 -15.55
N TYR A 94 -5.01 6.55 -16.10
CA TYR A 94 -5.67 7.81 -16.34
C TYR A 94 -6.67 7.69 -17.51
N SER A 95 -7.70 6.89 -17.29
CA SER A 95 -8.75 6.51 -18.24
C SER A 95 -10.05 6.23 -17.50
N THR A 96 -11.14 5.98 -18.24
CA THR A 96 -12.42 5.56 -17.66
C THR A 96 -12.37 4.09 -17.23
N LEU A 97 -13.04 3.74 -16.14
CA LEU A 97 -13.13 2.33 -15.71
C LEU A 97 -13.89 1.51 -16.76
N SER A 98 -14.85 2.12 -17.46
CA SER A 98 -15.59 1.45 -18.54
C SER A 98 -14.66 0.98 -19.66
N ASN A 99 -13.70 1.82 -20.09
CA ASN A 99 -12.73 1.45 -21.12
C ASN A 99 -11.78 0.33 -20.64
N LEU A 100 -11.28 0.43 -19.39
CA LEU A 100 -10.40 -0.59 -18.82
C LEU A 100 -11.12 -1.94 -18.72
N LEU A 101 -12.39 -1.95 -18.33
CA LEU A 101 -13.22 -3.16 -18.34
C LEU A 101 -13.46 -3.70 -19.74
N ALA A 102 -13.76 -2.82 -20.73
CA ALA A 102 -13.97 -3.24 -22.11
C ALA A 102 -12.73 -3.96 -22.67
N ASP A 103 -11.55 -3.44 -22.42
CA ASP A 103 -10.27 -4.05 -22.83
C ASP A 103 -10.09 -5.45 -22.23
N LYS A 104 -10.37 -5.57 -20.93
CA LYS A 104 -10.24 -6.86 -20.20
C LYS A 104 -11.29 -7.90 -20.62
N LEU A 105 -12.47 -7.46 -20.97
CA LEU A 105 -13.57 -8.32 -21.43
C LEU A 105 -13.51 -8.58 -22.94
N HIS A 106 -12.51 -8.00 -23.65
CA HIS A 106 -12.41 -8.06 -25.12
C HIS A 106 -13.69 -7.62 -25.83
N SER A 107 -14.32 -6.59 -25.27
CA SER A 107 -15.51 -5.96 -25.84
C SER A 107 -15.16 -4.61 -26.49
N ASP A 108 -16.00 -4.15 -27.39
CA ASP A 108 -15.79 -2.84 -28.01
C ASP A 108 -15.83 -1.75 -26.94
N ARG A 109 -14.86 -0.81 -27.01
CA ARG A 109 -14.91 0.42 -26.26
C ARG A 109 -16.11 1.22 -26.75
N SER A 110 -17.16 1.22 -25.99
CA SER A 110 -18.39 1.91 -26.30
C SER A 110 -18.68 2.97 -25.27
N ASP A 111 -19.19 4.10 -25.73
CA ASP A 111 -19.75 5.11 -24.85
C ASP A 111 -21.05 4.65 -24.18
N ASP A 112 -21.62 3.54 -24.64
CA ASP A 112 -22.83 2.97 -24.06
C ASP A 112 -22.50 2.03 -22.88
N THR A 113 -22.79 2.50 -21.69
CA THR A 113 -22.67 1.74 -20.44
C THR A 113 -23.36 0.36 -20.52
N LYS A 114 -24.46 0.22 -21.30
CA LYS A 114 -25.19 -1.05 -21.43
C LYS A 114 -24.34 -2.15 -22.07
N ASN A 115 -23.54 -1.81 -23.09
CA ASN A 115 -22.70 -2.80 -23.78
C ASN A 115 -21.68 -3.42 -22.84
N ILE A 116 -21.07 -2.63 -21.96
CA ILE A 116 -20.10 -3.12 -20.99
C ILE A 116 -20.73 -3.99 -19.91
N PHE A 117 -21.92 -3.61 -19.41
CA PHE A 117 -22.65 -4.46 -18.47
C PHE A 117 -23.19 -5.74 -19.10
N THR A 118 -23.47 -5.73 -20.40
CA THR A 118 -23.80 -6.95 -21.15
C THR A 118 -22.58 -7.87 -21.19
N ALA A 119 -21.42 -7.37 -21.61
CA ALA A 119 -20.17 -8.14 -21.63
C ALA A 119 -19.78 -8.67 -20.23
N LEU A 120 -19.91 -7.84 -19.20
CA LEU A 120 -19.65 -8.24 -17.81
C LEU A 120 -20.62 -9.31 -17.33
N SER A 121 -21.90 -9.22 -17.73
CA SER A 121 -22.92 -10.21 -17.39
C SER A 121 -22.65 -11.55 -18.08
N GLU A 122 -22.22 -11.53 -19.35
CA GLU A 122 -21.82 -12.73 -20.10
C GLU A 122 -20.56 -13.36 -19.50
N TYR A 123 -19.57 -12.54 -19.13
CA TYR A 123 -18.38 -13.02 -18.43
C TYR A 123 -18.75 -13.70 -17.11
N TYR A 124 -19.56 -13.03 -16.28
CA TYR A 124 -20.03 -13.61 -15.02
C TYR A 124 -20.84 -14.89 -15.22
N ALA A 125 -21.67 -14.97 -16.27
CA ALA A 125 -22.43 -16.19 -16.59
C ALA A 125 -21.49 -17.37 -16.89
N LYS A 126 -20.35 -17.15 -17.58
CA LYS A 126 -19.33 -18.17 -17.83
C LYS A 126 -18.67 -18.61 -16.50
N VAL A 127 -18.29 -17.66 -15.63
CA VAL A 127 -17.71 -17.94 -14.31
C VAL A 127 -18.68 -18.73 -13.44
N LYS A 128 -19.94 -18.34 -13.40
CA LYS A 128 -21.00 -19.03 -12.66
C LYS A 128 -21.26 -20.43 -13.20
N LYS A 129 -21.24 -20.62 -14.53
CA LYS A 129 -21.39 -21.93 -15.16
C LYS A 129 -20.21 -22.86 -14.80
N ALA A 130 -19.02 -22.32 -14.61
CA ALA A 130 -17.86 -23.06 -14.13
C ALA A 130 -17.88 -23.30 -12.61
N ASN A 131 -18.96 -22.93 -11.93
CA ASN A 131 -19.11 -23.00 -10.47
C ASN A 131 -18.01 -22.23 -9.70
N LYS A 132 -17.56 -21.09 -10.23
CA LYS A 132 -16.53 -20.27 -9.61
C LYS A 132 -17.12 -19.00 -8.98
N PHE A 133 -16.39 -18.47 -8.01
CA PHE A 133 -16.61 -17.14 -7.42
C PHE A 133 -15.76 -16.11 -8.15
N LEU A 134 -16.30 -14.93 -8.46
CA LEU A 134 -15.60 -13.88 -9.21
C LEU A 134 -15.05 -12.79 -8.28
N PHE A 135 -13.74 -12.56 -8.34
CA PHE A 135 -13.10 -11.35 -7.79
C PHE A 135 -12.77 -10.40 -8.93
N ILE A 136 -13.31 -9.18 -8.88
CA ILE A 136 -12.93 -8.07 -9.75
C ILE A 136 -12.01 -7.19 -8.95
N VAL A 137 -10.76 -7.07 -9.37
CA VAL A 137 -9.73 -6.30 -8.66
C VAL A 137 -9.31 -5.12 -9.51
N VAL A 138 -9.42 -3.91 -8.97
CA VAL A 138 -8.96 -2.67 -9.62
C VAL A 138 -7.88 -2.05 -8.74
N ASP A 139 -6.63 -2.35 -9.05
CA ASP A 139 -5.50 -1.70 -8.37
C ASP A 139 -5.26 -0.30 -8.95
N GLU A 140 -4.71 0.61 -8.17
CA GLU A 140 -4.51 2.01 -8.54
C GLU A 140 -5.80 2.74 -9.01
N PHE A 141 -6.95 2.37 -8.45
CA PHE A 141 -8.25 2.95 -8.81
C PHE A 141 -8.29 4.49 -8.64
N GLY A 142 -7.42 5.05 -7.81
CA GLY A 142 -7.28 6.50 -7.65
C GLY A 142 -7.03 7.24 -8.97
N LYS A 143 -6.28 6.67 -9.92
CA LYS A 143 -6.04 7.27 -11.24
C LYS A 143 -7.33 7.40 -12.06
N VAL A 144 -8.20 6.39 -11.97
CA VAL A 144 -9.53 6.42 -12.59
C VAL A 144 -10.38 7.54 -11.99
N LEU A 145 -10.37 7.67 -10.66
CA LEU A 145 -11.11 8.73 -9.96
C LEU A 145 -10.57 10.13 -10.28
N GLU A 146 -9.25 10.29 -10.43
CA GLU A 146 -8.64 11.56 -10.86
C GLU A 146 -9.02 11.92 -12.29
N HIS A 147 -9.07 10.93 -13.18
CA HIS A 147 -9.56 11.11 -14.53
C HIS A 147 -11.05 11.51 -14.51
N ALA A 148 -11.88 10.80 -13.77
CA ALA A 148 -13.31 11.06 -13.61
C ALA A 148 -13.58 12.49 -13.12
N ALA A 149 -12.84 12.95 -12.11
CA ALA A 149 -13.02 14.28 -11.54
C ALA A 149 -12.70 15.43 -12.52
N LYS A 150 -11.88 15.17 -13.55
CA LYS A 150 -11.48 16.16 -14.57
C LYS A 150 -12.25 16.03 -15.88
N ASN A 151 -12.72 14.82 -16.21
CA ASN A 151 -13.30 14.50 -17.50
C ASN A 151 -14.68 13.85 -17.33
N ASN A 152 -15.74 14.63 -17.45
CA ASN A 152 -17.14 14.17 -17.36
C ASN A 152 -17.45 13.33 -16.07
N PRO A 153 -17.37 13.95 -14.89
CA PRO A 153 -17.57 13.25 -13.62
C PRO A 153 -18.92 12.56 -13.48
N GLU A 154 -19.98 13.12 -14.05
CA GLU A 154 -21.34 12.58 -13.93
C GLU A 154 -21.48 11.22 -14.62
N ARG A 155 -20.88 11.06 -15.79
CA ARG A 155 -20.89 9.79 -16.53
C ARG A 155 -20.12 8.70 -15.78
N GLU A 156 -18.92 9.02 -15.32
CA GLU A 156 -18.11 8.07 -14.57
C GLU A 156 -18.76 7.68 -13.24
N LEU A 157 -19.30 8.65 -12.52
CA LEU A 157 -20.06 8.37 -11.29
C LEU A 157 -21.25 7.44 -11.54
N TYR A 158 -21.98 7.68 -12.62
CA TYR A 158 -23.09 6.80 -12.99
C TYR A 158 -22.61 5.37 -13.28
N PHE A 159 -21.48 5.23 -13.99
CA PHE A 159 -20.88 3.91 -14.24
C PHE A 159 -20.45 3.21 -12.96
N LEU A 160 -19.73 3.91 -12.07
CA LEU A 160 -19.28 3.38 -10.78
C LEU A 160 -20.46 2.98 -9.88
N GLN A 161 -21.52 3.78 -9.88
CA GLN A 161 -22.74 3.45 -9.18
C GLN A 161 -23.36 2.14 -9.72
N LYS A 162 -23.49 2.03 -11.04
CA LYS A 162 -24.06 0.85 -11.69
C LYS A 162 -23.20 -0.38 -11.46
N LEU A 163 -21.88 -0.26 -11.43
CA LEU A 163 -20.97 -1.35 -11.12
C LEU A 163 -21.16 -1.84 -9.67
N ALA A 164 -21.24 -0.91 -8.71
CA ALA A 164 -21.53 -1.26 -7.34
C ALA A 164 -22.91 -1.92 -7.18
N GLU A 165 -23.94 -1.44 -7.87
CA GLU A 165 -25.26 -2.07 -7.91
C GLU A 165 -25.20 -3.47 -8.52
N PHE A 166 -24.40 -3.66 -9.58
CA PHE A 166 -24.22 -4.95 -10.22
C PHE A 166 -23.59 -5.98 -9.29
N VAL A 167 -22.54 -5.60 -8.55
CA VAL A 167 -21.84 -6.55 -7.67
C VAL A 167 -22.57 -6.79 -6.35
N ASN A 168 -23.26 -5.79 -5.79
CA ASN A 168 -23.97 -5.90 -4.51
C ASN A 168 -25.30 -6.65 -4.58
N VAL A 169 -25.57 -7.37 -5.67
CA VAL A 169 -26.74 -8.25 -5.74
C VAL A 169 -26.49 -9.51 -4.90
N PRO A 170 -27.27 -9.78 -3.84
CA PRO A 170 -26.96 -10.87 -2.89
C PRO A 170 -26.88 -12.28 -3.52
N SER A 171 -27.52 -12.49 -4.66
CA SER A 171 -27.47 -13.78 -5.39
C SER A 171 -26.24 -13.93 -6.30
N ARG A 172 -25.39 -12.94 -6.35
CA ARG A 172 -24.17 -12.96 -7.16
C ARG A 172 -22.95 -13.25 -6.30
N ASN A 173 -22.19 -14.22 -6.77
CA ASN A 173 -20.92 -14.61 -6.16
C ASN A 173 -19.80 -13.76 -6.75
N ILE A 174 -19.83 -12.47 -6.44
CA ILE A 174 -18.87 -11.47 -6.94
C ILE A 174 -18.43 -10.60 -5.78
N ILE A 175 -17.14 -10.29 -5.73
CA ILE A 175 -16.56 -9.21 -4.93
C ILE A 175 -15.83 -8.25 -5.86
N LEU A 176 -16.01 -6.94 -5.64
CA LEU A 176 -15.23 -5.88 -6.24
C LEU A 176 -14.29 -5.29 -5.19
N LEU A 177 -12.99 -5.38 -5.44
CA LEU A 177 -11.94 -4.78 -4.64
C LEU A 177 -11.26 -3.67 -5.43
N THR A 178 -11.18 -2.48 -4.85
CA THR A 178 -10.44 -1.36 -5.44
C THR A 178 -9.37 -0.89 -4.48
N THR A 179 -8.26 -0.34 -4.96
CA THR A 179 -7.26 0.29 -4.07
C THR A 179 -7.17 1.78 -4.29
N LEU A 180 -7.03 2.51 -3.19
CA LEU A 180 -6.91 3.95 -3.15
C LEU A 180 -5.72 4.36 -2.28
N HIS A 181 -5.03 5.45 -2.61
CA HIS A 181 -3.98 6.02 -1.77
C HIS A 181 -4.50 7.10 -0.80
N GLN A 182 -5.72 7.56 -0.99
CA GLN A 182 -6.45 8.47 -0.10
C GLN A 182 -7.93 8.11 -0.10
N ASN A 183 -8.71 8.66 0.84
CA ASN A 183 -10.14 8.35 0.88
C ASN A 183 -10.85 8.81 -0.40
N PHE A 184 -11.93 8.12 -0.76
CA PHE A 184 -12.70 8.36 -1.99
C PHE A 184 -13.15 9.82 -2.13
N GLY A 185 -13.51 10.48 -1.02
CA GLY A 185 -13.96 11.86 -1.01
C GLY A 185 -12.86 12.87 -1.35
N ALA A 186 -11.59 12.55 -1.12
CA ALA A 186 -10.47 13.46 -1.40
C ALA A 186 -10.30 13.75 -2.91
N TYR A 187 -10.74 12.83 -3.77
CA TYR A 187 -10.71 13.03 -5.22
C TYR A 187 -11.75 14.05 -5.72
N ALA A 188 -12.75 14.38 -4.91
CA ALA A 188 -13.82 15.31 -5.21
C ALA A 188 -13.45 16.81 -5.03
N GLY A 189 -12.19 17.13 -4.67
CA GLY A 189 -11.79 18.47 -4.25
C GLY A 189 -12.02 19.60 -5.27
N LYS A 190 -12.06 19.28 -6.56
CA LYS A 190 -12.27 20.26 -7.66
C LYS A 190 -13.68 20.24 -8.25
N LEU A 191 -14.58 19.43 -7.71
CA LEU A 191 -15.95 19.30 -8.18
C LEU A 191 -16.84 20.39 -7.62
N THR A 192 -17.91 20.71 -8.35
CA THR A 192 -19.01 21.58 -7.88
C THR A 192 -19.73 20.90 -6.71
N ASP A 193 -20.48 21.66 -5.91
CA ASP A 193 -21.19 21.12 -4.75
C ASP A 193 -22.21 20.03 -5.16
N SER A 194 -22.89 20.22 -6.30
CA SER A 194 -23.81 19.20 -6.83
C SER A 194 -23.07 17.90 -7.20
N GLN A 195 -21.98 18.00 -7.93
CA GLN A 195 -21.16 16.84 -8.31
C GLN A 195 -20.52 16.16 -7.11
N ARG A 196 -20.10 16.95 -6.09
CA ARG A 196 -19.57 16.42 -4.83
C ARG A 196 -20.60 15.60 -4.06
N ASN A 197 -21.85 16.05 -4.05
CA ASN A 197 -22.93 15.29 -3.42
C ASN A 197 -23.19 13.95 -4.13
N GLU A 198 -23.20 13.93 -5.46
CA GLU A 198 -23.30 12.67 -6.19
C GLU A 198 -22.09 11.76 -5.95
N TRP A 199 -20.88 12.34 -5.88
CA TRP A 199 -19.66 11.61 -5.54
C TRP A 199 -19.76 10.90 -4.17
N LEU A 200 -20.30 11.59 -3.17
CA LEU A 200 -20.49 11.03 -1.83
C LEU A 200 -21.54 9.89 -1.82
N LYS A 201 -22.57 9.97 -2.67
CA LYS A 201 -23.54 8.89 -2.82
C LYS A 201 -22.89 7.63 -3.40
N VAL A 202 -22.02 7.79 -4.42
CA VAL A 202 -21.27 6.68 -5.00
C VAL A 202 -20.30 6.10 -3.96
N LYS A 203 -19.56 6.97 -3.23
CA LYS A 203 -18.71 6.56 -2.12
C LYS A 203 -19.45 5.65 -1.14
N GLY A 204 -20.68 5.99 -0.77
CA GLY A 204 -21.49 5.22 0.19
C GLY A 204 -21.83 3.79 -0.26
N ARG A 205 -21.58 3.45 -1.53
CA ARG A 205 -21.79 2.09 -2.05
C ARG A 205 -20.56 1.21 -1.92
N TYR A 206 -19.39 1.81 -1.64
CA TYR A 206 -18.12 1.11 -1.44
C TYR A 206 -17.76 1.12 0.04
N LYS A 207 -17.57 -0.05 0.62
CA LYS A 207 -17.06 -0.15 2.00
C LYS A 207 -15.57 0.15 2.00
N GLU A 208 -15.19 1.20 2.71
CA GLU A 208 -13.79 1.57 2.89
C GLU A 208 -13.14 0.65 3.94
N LEU A 209 -12.03 0.02 3.57
CA LEU A 209 -11.15 -0.78 4.43
C LEU A 209 -9.82 -0.06 4.55
N VAL A 210 -9.43 0.33 5.75
CA VAL A 210 -8.19 1.09 5.98
C VAL A 210 -7.00 0.14 6.06
N PHE A 211 -6.11 0.24 5.08
CA PHE A 211 -4.86 -0.52 5.02
C PHE A 211 -3.69 0.39 5.39
N SER A 212 -3.43 0.50 6.68
CA SER A 212 -2.37 1.35 7.22
C SER A 212 -1.52 0.55 8.19
N GLU A 213 -0.28 0.28 7.80
CA GLU A 213 0.65 -0.41 8.68
C GLU A 213 1.23 0.57 9.71
N PRO A 214 1.11 0.29 11.00
CA PRO A 214 1.78 1.07 12.04
C PRO A 214 3.30 1.05 11.85
N VAL A 215 3.99 2.08 12.37
CA VAL A 215 5.46 2.18 12.33
C VAL A 215 6.11 0.91 12.90
N GLU A 216 5.58 0.38 13.98
CA GLU A 216 6.07 -0.82 14.64
C GLU A 216 6.01 -2.05 13.72
N GLN A 217 4.97 -2.15 12.93
CA GLN A 217 4.81 -3.25 11.98
C GLN A 217 5.80 -3.14 10.82
N LEU A 218 6.02 -1.93 10.31
CA LEU A 218 7.05 -1.70 9.30
C LEU A 218 8.46 -1.98 9.83
N LEU A 219 8.73 -1.68 11.10
CA LEU A 219 9.98 -2.04 11.76
C LEU A 219 10.13 -3.56 11.92
N TYR A 220 9.05 -4.26 12.23
CA TYR A 220 9.05 -5.73 12.24
C TYR A 220 9.40 -6.31 10.87
N LEU A 221 8.75 -5.81 9.80
CA LEU A 221 9.05 -6.22 8.43
C LEU A 221 10.51 -5.94 8.05
N ALA A 222 11.04 -4.77 8.44
CA ALA A 222 12.45 -4.43 8.23
C ALA A 222 13.37 -5.42 8.96
N ALA A 223 13.07 -5.75 10.21
CA ALA A 223 13.85 -6.67 11.02
C ALA A 223 13.88 -8.08 10.42
N GLU A 224 12.75 -8.58 9.89
CA GLU A 224 12.71 -9.88 9.21
C GLU A 224 13.53 -9.90 7.90
N GLN A 225 13.64 -8.76 7.21
CA GLN A 225 14.46 -8.65 6.01
C GLN A 225 15.97 -8.56 6.31
N ILE A 226 16.34 -7.92 7.41
CA ILE A 226 17.75 -7.68 7.80
C ILE A 226 18.36 -8.88 8.51
N SER A 227 17.58 -9.79 9.12
CA SER A 227 17.93 -10.78 10.12
C SER A 227 19.04 -11.81 9.78
N ASN A 228 19.87 -11.58 8.77
CA ASN A 228 20.91 -12.52 8.31
C ASN A 228 22.36 -12.06 8.54
N THR A 229 22.64 -11.15 9.48
CA THR A 229 24.00 -10.71 9.72
C THR A 229 24.63 -11.46 10.90
N ASN A 230 25.76 -12.15 10.63
CA ASN A 230 26.58 -12.83 11.67
C ASN A 230 27.53 -11.88 12.41
N LEU A 231 27.28 -10.58 12.34
CA LEU A 231 28.15 -9.58 12.97
C LEU A 231 27.92 -9.50 14.47
N ARG A 232 29.00 -9.31 15.23
CA ARG A 232 28.91 -9.05 16.65
C ARG A 232 28.48 -7.62 16.92
N TYR A 233 27.65 -7.47 17.90
CA TYR A 233 26.98 -6.25 18.23
C TYR A 233 26.95 -6.00 19.74
N ASP A 234 27.28 -4.79 20.18
CA ASP A 234 27.13 -4.42 21.60
C ASP A 234 25.64 -4.18 21.91
N SER A 235 25.02 -5.20 22.50
CA SER A 235 23.63 -5.16 22.89
C SER A 235 23.33 -4.16 24.03
N ALA A 236 24.33 -3.71 24.79
CA ALA A 236 24.12 -2.81 25.90
C ALA A 236 23.81 -1.39 25.43
N ALA A 237 24.59 -0.86 24.48
CA ALA A 237 24.36 0.46 23.90
C ALA A 237 22.97 0.56 23.25
N MET A 238 22.52 -0.49 22.55
CA MET A 238 21.18 -0.52 21.96
C MET A 238 20.06 -0.53 22.99
N VAL A 239 20.24 -1.26 24.07
CA VAL A 239 19.23 -1.29 25.15
C VAL A 239 19.07 0.10 25.76
N GLU A 240 20.17 0.82 25.95
CA GLU A 240 20.13 2.22 26.44
C GLU A 240 19.45 3.17 25.45
N ILE A 241 19.80 3.09 24.18
CA ILE A 241 19.16 3.85 23.10
C ILE A 241 17.66 3.56 23.04
N LEU A 242 17.30 2.28 23.12
CA LEU A 242 15.90 1.87 23.15
C LEU A 242 15.15 2.43 24.36
N ALA A 243 15.75 2.33 25.54
CA ALA A 243 15.16 2.86 26.78
C ALA A 243 14.94 4.39 26.68
N LEU A 244 15.91 5.12 26.11
CA LEU A 244 15.78 6.54 25.83
C LEU A 244 14.65 6.83 24.84
N ALA A 245 14.58 6.11 23.73
CA ALA A 245 13.58 6.27 22.71
C ALA A 245 12.16 6.00 23.23
N LYS A 246 11.98 4.98 24.05
CA LYS A 246 10.70 4.68 24.73
C LYS A 246 10.32 5.78 25.73
N ARG A 247 11.29 6.29 26.50
CA ARG A 247 11.06 7.36 27.46
C ARG A 247 10.68 8.69 26.82
N THR A 248 11.23 8.99 25.66
CA THR A 248 10.88 10.18 24.88
C THR A 248 9.60 10.01 24.06
N LYS A 249 8.95 8.84 24.14
CA LYS A 249 7.76 8.47 23.32
C LYS A 249 8.01 8.50 21.81
N PHE A 250 9.27 8.52 21.42
CA PHE A 250 9.64 8.47 20.01
C PHE A 250 9.37 7.09 19.41
N ILE A 251 9.56 6.04 20.21
CA ILE A 251 9.23 4.63 19.90
C ILE A 251 8.05 4.19 20.76
N SER A 252 7.16 3.40 20.16
CA SER A 252 6.08 2.77 20.90
C SER A 252 6.63 1.88 22.02
N PRO A 253 6.05 1.92 23.24
CA PRO A 253 6.40 1.02 24.32
C PRO A 253 6.23 -0.46 23.97
N GLN A 254 5.37 -0.77 22.99
CA GLN A 254 5.04 -2.14 22.56
C GLN A 254 6.13 -2.78 21.69
N LEU A 255 7.05 -1.99 21.10
CA LEU A 255 8.12 -2.53 20.29
C LEU A 255 9.05 -3.38 21.16
N ASP A 256 9.17 -4.66 20.83
CA ASP A 256 9.95 -5.60 21.62
C ASP A 256 11.47 -5.50 21.35
N GLY A 257 12.27 -5.89 22.34
CA GLY A 257 13.73 -5.87 22.22
C GLY A 257 14.27 -6.90 21.20
N LYS A 258 13.48 -7.91 20.84
CA LYS A 258 13.89 -8.94 19.86
C LYS A 258 13.86 -8.37 18.46
N THR A 259 12.78 -7.65 18.10
CA THR A 259 12.65 -6.96 16.82
C THR A 259 13.79 -5.96 16.62
N ILE A 260 14.12 -5.19 17.67
CA ILE A 260 15.22 -4.21 17.59
C ILE A 260 16.57 -4.86 17.37
N LYS A 261 16.85 -5.99 18.05
CA LYS A 261 18.10 -6.73 17.82
C LYS A 261 18.21 -7.26 16.38
N LYS A 262 17.12 -7.63 15.76
CA LYS A 262 17.08 -8.09 14.36
C LYS A 262 17.29 -6.95 13.36
N LEU A 263 17.08 -5.70 13.75
CA LEU A 263 17.34 -4.55 12.87
C LEU A 263 18.82 -4.30 12.62
N PHE A 264 19.73 -4.78 13.51
CA PHE A 264 21.16 -4.57 13.31
C PHE A 264 21.63 -5.08 11.94
N PRO A 265 22.45 -4.29 11.20
CA PRO A 265 23.19 -3.09 11.57
C PRO A 265 22.42 -1.75 11.39
N LEU A 266 21.13 -1.75 11.13
CA LEU A 266 20.31 -0.54 11.15
C LEU A 266 19.99 -0.17 12.60
N ASP A 267 20.39 1.02 13.06
CA ASP A 267 20.10 1.43 14.42
C ASP A 267 18.60 1.75 14.60
N ALA A 268 18.07 1.56 15.80
CA ALA A 268 16.65 1.66 16.09
C ALA A 268 16.06 3.05 15.84
N PHE A 269 16.80 4.13 16.12
CA PHE A 269 16.37 5.50 15.81
C PHE A 269 16.34 5.75 14.30
N SER A 270 17.38 5.30 13.61
CA SER A 270 17.49 5.40 12.15
C SER A 270 16.35 4.64 11.47
N ALA A 271 16.08 3.43 11.92
CA ALA A 271 14.96 2.62 11.43
C ALA A 271 13.63 3.34 11.60
N MET A 272 13.40 3.95 12.76
CA MET A 272 12.16 4.66 13.02
C MET A 272 12.06 5.97 12.24
N CYS A 273 13.11 6.78 12.21
CA CYS A 273 13.11 8.02 11.43
C CYS A 273 12.86 7.72 9.96
N MET A 274 13.52 6.68 9.42
CA MET A 274 13.33 6.25 8.04
C MET A 274 11.90 5.80 7.77
N THR A 275 11.33 4.99 8.67
CA THR A 275 9.94 4.50 8.53
C THR A 275 8.94 5.65 8.56
N LYS A 276 9.08 6.59 9.49
CA LYS A 276 8.21 7.78 9.55
C LYS A 276 8.38 8.69 8.34
N ALA A 277 9.61 8.89 7.87
CA ALA A 277 9.88 9.67 6.67
C ALA A 277 9.23 9.05 5.43
N ILE A 278 9.33 7.72 5.27
CA ILE A 278 8.72 7.02 4.16
C ILE A 278 7.19 7.07 4.25
N GLN A 279 6.60 6.92 5.43
CA GLN A 279 5.14 7.07 5.59
C GLN A 279 4.65 8.47 5.22
N ARG A 280 5.44 9.50 5.51
CA ARG A 280 5.08 10.89 5.25
C ARG A 280 5.39 11.36 3.83
N TYR A 281 6.55 10.97 3.30
CA TYR A 281 7.12 11.50 2.07
C TYR A 281 7.29 10.45 0.97
N GLY A 282 7.13 9.15 1.29
CA GLY A 282 7.30 8.08 0.32
C GLY A 282 6.23 8.13 -0.75
N GLN A 283 6.66 8.21 -2.01
CA GLN A 283 5.79 8.15 -3.18
C GLN A 283 6.36 7.12 -4.15
N ASN A 284 5.46 6.40 -4.84
CA ASN A 284 5.82 5.42 -5.86
C ASN A 284 6.79 4.33 -5.34
N GLU A 285 7.97 4.23 -5.93
CA GLU A 285 8.97 3.21 -5.62
C GLU A 285 9.76 3.47 -4.34
N ARG A 286 9.57 4.62 -3.69
CA ARG A 286 10.32 5.02 -2.48
C ARG A 286 9.65 4.45 -1.24
N THR A 287 9.90 3.17 -1.00
CA THR A 287 9.36 2.41 0.12
C THR A 287 10.45 2.02 1.11
N LEU A 288 10.06 1.52 2.29
CA LEU A 288 11.01 0.93 3.24
C LEU A 288 11.82 -0.21 2.60
N PHE A 289 11.19 -1.01 1.77
CA PHE A 289 11.87 -2.11 1.09
C PHE A 289 12.87 -1.62 0.04
N SER A 290 12.57 -0.55 -0.70
CA SER A 290 13.55 0.03 -1.62
C SER A 290 14.75 0.60 -0.88
N PHE A 291 14.56 1.25 0.25
CA PHE A 291 15.66 1.68 1.12
C PHE A 291 16.54 0.51 1.59
N LEU A 292 15.91 -0.58 2.01
CA LEU A 292 16.62 -1.75 2.56
C LEU A 292 17.32 -2.60 1.51
N MET A 293 16.78 -2.70 0.29
CA MET A 293 17.18 -3.74 -0.67
C MET A 293 17.63 -3.21 -2.03
N SER A 294 17.21 -2.01 -2.44
CA SER A 294 17.60 -1.46 -3.74
C SER A 294 18.96 -0.79 -3.64
N LYS A 295 19.81 -1.01 -4.64
CA LYS A 295 21.07 -0.29 -4.78
C LYS A 295 20.78 1.16 -5.16
N GLY A 296 21.25 2.08 -4.35
CA GLY A 296 21.08 3.50 -4.56
C GLY A 296 22.01 4.30 -3.66
N ALA A 297 22.32 5.52 -4.04
CA ALA A 297 23.21 6.36 -3.25
C ALA A 297 22.71 6.48 -1.79
N ASN A 298 23.60 6.19 -0.87
CA ASN A 298 23.34 6.21 0.58
C ASN A 298 22.27 5.20 1.06
N SER A 299 21.89 4.21 0.24
CA SER A 299 20.93 3.18 0.66
C SER A 299 21.52 2.24 1.70
N PHE A 300 20.65 1.65 2.53
CA PHE A 300 21.08 0.66 3.52
C PHE A 300 21.71 -0.58 2.85
N SER A 301 21.26 -0.96 1.67
CA SER A 301 21.80 -2.12 0.93
C SER A 301 23.26 -1.96 0.50
N GLU A 302 23.77 -0.73 0.42
CA GLU A 302 25.18 -0.45 0.08
C GLU A 302 26.07 -0.25 1.32
N PHE A 303 25.47 -0.23 2.50
CA PHE A 303 26.20 -0.11 3.74
C PHE A 303 26.90 -1.43 4.07
N VAL A 304 28.21 -1.38 4.21
CA VAL A 304 29.05 -2.53 4.60
C VAL A 304 29.47 -2.29 6.07
N PRO A 305 28.74 -2.87 7.03
CA PRO A 305 29.00 -2.63 8.44
C PRO A 305 30.33 -3.25 8.87
N GLN A 306 31.08 -2.52 9.70
CA GLN A 306 32.19 -3.04 10.48
C GLN A 306 31.70 -3.50 11.88
N GLU A 307 32.61 -4.07 12.69
CA GLU A 307 32.27 -4.48 14.05
C GLU A 307 31.80 -3.26 14.87
N ASN A 308 30.63 -3.34 15.48
CA ASN A 308 29.96 -2.27 16.23
C ASN A 308 29.55 -1.02 15.41
N GLU A 309 29.65 -1.07 14.11
CA GLU A 309 29.20 0.04 13.25
C GLU A 309 27.71 -0.16 12.88
N THR A 310 26.98 0.95 12.92
CA THR A 310 25.56 0.97 12.57
C THR A 310 25.26 1.99 11.47
N TYR A 311 24.26 1.67 10.66
CA TYR A 311 23.64 2.66 9.79
C TYR A 311 22.85 3.65 10.66
N ASN A 312 23.43 4.82 10.86
CA ASN A 312 22.99 5.80 11.85
C ASN A 312 22.14 6.93 11.24
N LEU A 313 21.68 7.86 12.11
CA LEU A 313 20.82 8.98 11.71
C LEU A 313 21.46 9.92 10.69
N ALA A 314 22.77 10.11 10.71
CA ALA A 314 23.43 10.94 9.70
C ALA A 314 23.31 10.31 8.31
N MET A 315 23.46 8.99 8.22
CA MET A 315 23.27 8.24 6.97
C MET A 315 21.81 8.29 6.49
N VAL A 316 20.84 8.23 7.40
CA VAL A 316 19.41 8.44 7.06
C VAL A 316 19.18 9.83 6.50
N TYR A 317 19.78 10.86 7.10
CA TYR A 317 19.69 12.23 6.58
C TYR A 317 20.24 12.33 5.16
N ASP A 318 21.43 11.79 4.91
CA ASP A 318 22.06 11.79 3.58
C ASP A 318 21.20 11.04 2.55
N TYR A 319 20.66 9.89 2.94
CA TYR A 319 19.72 9.14 2.09
C TYR A 319 18.47 9.96 1.75
N LEU A 320 17.83 10.59 2.73
CA LEU A 320 16.62 11.38 2.54
C LEU A 320 16.89 12.60 1.64
N VAL A 321 17.94 13.36 1.92
CA VAL A 321 18.30 14.53 1.12
C VAL A 321 18.57 14.16 -0.32
N TYR A 322 19.26 13.06 -0.57
CA TYR A 322 19.60 12.62 -1.92
C TYR A 322 18.38 12.04 -2.67
N ASN A 323 17.66 11.14 -2.04
CA ASN A 323 16.61 10.37 -2.73
C ASN A 323 15.23 11.06 -2.74
N PHE A 324 14.99 12.01 -1.83
CA PHE A 324 13.73 12.76 -1.74
C PHE A 324 13.87 14.22 -2.18
N TYR A 325 14.96 14.59 -2.84
CA TYR A 325 15.25 15.96 -3.24
C TYR A 325 14.12 16.61 -4.05
N SER A 326 13.51 15.90 -4.99
CA SER A 326 12.40 16.43 -5.79
C SER A 326 11.20 16.82 -4.93
N PHE A 327 10.84 15.99 -3.93
CA PHE A 327 9.79 16.31 -2.97
C PHE A 327 10.18 17.48 -2.06
N LEU A 328 11.44 17.51 -1.57
CA LEU A 328 11.96 18.55 -0.70
C LEU A 328 12.09 19.90 -1.43
N SER A 329 12.09 19.90 -2.77
CA SER A 329 12.14 21.11 -3.60
C SER A 329 10.77 21.67 -3.99
N GLU A 330 9.68 20.95 -3.70
CA GLU A 330 8.33 21.45 -3.95
C GLU A 330 7.95 22.58 -2.99
N ALA A 331 7.16 23.54 -3.46
CA ALA A 331 6.73 24.69 -2.66
C ALA A 331 5.58 24.31 -1.68
N ASN A 332 5.90 23.57 -0.64
CA ASN A 332 4.98 23.23 0.45
C ASN A 332 5.62 23.51 1.80
N ALA A 333 4.84 23.49 2.89
CA ALA A 333 5.33 23.84 4.23
C ALA A 333 6.46 22.91 4.70
N ASP A 334 6.39 21.63 4.39
CA ASP A 334 7.41 20.66 4.78
C ASP A 334 8.72 20.89 4.01
N SER A 335 8.63 21.14 2.70
CA SER A 335 9.83 21.44 1.89
C SER A 335 10.53 22.73 2.32
N MET A 336 9.78 23.74 2.73
CA MET A 336 10.35 24.98 3.28
C MET A 336 11.13 24.72 4.56
N ASN A 337 10.59 23.89 5.46
CA ASN A 337 11.29 23.50 6.70
C ASN A 337 12.58 22.73 6.38
N TRP A 338 12.53 21.76 5.50
CA TRP A 338 13.70 20.99 5.06
C TRP A 338 14.76 21.88 4.41
N THR A 339 14.36 22.81 3.55
CA THR A 339 15.27 23.76 2.90
C THR A 339 15.95 24.67 3.93
N SER A 340 15.19 25.18 4.89
CA SER A 340 15.74 26.02 5.95
C SER A 340 16.73 25.26 6.84
N MET A 341 16.40 24.01 7.21
CA MET A 341 17.29 23.13 7.96
C MET A 341 18.58 22.83 7.18
N ARG A 342 18.45 22.48 5.90
CA ARG A 342 19.60 22.19 5.04
C ARG A 342 20.53 23.38 4.92
N VAL A 343 20.01 24.58 4.67
CA VAL A 343 20.83 25.79 4.63
C VAL A 343 21.53 26.07 5.98
N ALA A 344 20.86 25.81 7.10
CA ALA A 344 21.45 25.94 8.42
C ALA A 344 22.57 24.91 8.64
N ILE A 345 22.38 23.65 8.24
CA ILE A 345 23.39 22.60 8.34
C ILE A 345 24.61 22.89 7.46
N GLU A 346 24.40 23.32 6.21
CA GLU A 346 25.48 23.66 5.28
C GLU A 346 26.39 24.82 5.82
N ARG A 347 25.88 25.62 6.76
CA ARG A 347 26.65 26.69 7.42
C ARG A 347 27.47 26.21 8.62
N VAL A 348 27.32 24.97 9.03
CA VAL A 348 27.99 24.39 10.21
C VAL A 348 28.98 23.32 9.73
N GLU A 349 30.27 23.51 10.03
CA GLU A 349 31.34 22.60 9.59
C GLU A 349 31.37 21.23 10.31
N SER A 350 30.43 20.91 11.19
CA SER A 350 30.44 19.69 11.99
C SER A 350 29.38 18.70 11.57
N GLY A 351 29.79 17.52 11.05
CA GLY A 351 28.89 16.42 10.64
C GLY A 351 28.01 15.84 11.77
N VAL A 352 28.35 16.08 13.04
CA VAL A 352 27.59 15.59 14.21
C VAL A 352 26.24 16.29 14.33
N ILE A 353 26.10 17.49 13.79
CA ILE A 353 24.86 18.29 13.86
C ILE A 353 23.80 17.78 12.88
N HIS A 354 24.17 17.09 11.81
CA HIS A 354 23.22 16.53 10.85
C HIS A 354 22.20 15.58 11.51
N ALA A 355 22.65 14.74 12.43
CA ALA A 355 21.77 13.82 13.14
C ALA A 355 20.78 14.52 14.09
N ALA A 356 21.17 15.65 14.68
CA ALA A 356 20.33 16.39 15.64
C ALA A 356 19.11 17.02 14.96
N TYR A 357 19.24 17.49 13.73
CA TYR A 357 18.15 18.17 13.01
C TYR A 357 17.07 17.24 12.47
N ILE A 358 17.37 15.95 12.26
CA ILE A 358 16.35 14.96 11.84
C ILE A 358 15.32 14.71 12.97
N LEU A 359 15.72 14.94 14.22
CA LEU A 359 14.89 14.69 15.41
C LEU A 359 14.03 15.88 15.83
N THR A 360 14.25 17.05 15.23
CA THR A 360 13.42 18.23 15.52
C THR A 360 12.15 18.21 14.65
N PRO A 361 10.97 18.49 15.24
CA PRO A 361 9.67 18.43 14.54
C PRO A 361 9.51 19.54 13.51
#